data_a8f940b1265431c7c17655eb19cb880d
#
_entry.id   a8f940b1265431c7c17655eb19cb880d
#
_cell.length_a   1.000
_cell.length_b   1.000
_cell.length_c   1.000
_cell.angle_alpha   90.00
_cell.angle_beta   90.00
_cell.angle_gamma   90.00
#
_symmetry.space_group_name_H-M   'P 1'
#
loop_
_entity.id
_entity.type
_entity.pdbx_description
1 polymer ?
#
loop_
_entity_poly.entity_id
_entity_poly.type
_entity_poly.pdbx_seq_one_letter_code
_entity_poly.pdbx_strand_id
1 'polypeptide(L)'
;EKMAVDIMSKALEKPAYQIAANAGEEGAVVVEKLRGFRNIHLGFNALNGQFEDLFKAGIIDPAKVVRSAVQNASSIAVLMLTTECIITDIKEPEPAAPMPNPNMGDMY
;
A
#
# COMPACT_ATOMS: atom_id res chain seq x y z
N GLU A 1 22.13 -9.78 -13.09
CA GLU A 1 20.74 -10.12 -13.47
C GLU A 1 20.00 -10.82 -12.32
N LYS A 2 20.55 -11.89 -11.70
CA LYS A 2 19.90 -12.63 -10.60
C LYS A 2 19.51 -11.72 -9.43
N MET A 3 20.41 -10.84 -8.98
CA MET A 3 20.15 -9.88 -7.88
C MET A 3 18.98 -8.95 -8.20
N ALA A 4 18.82 -8.48 -9.43
CA ALA A 4 17.71 -7.62 -9.83
C ALA A 4 16.36 -8.38 -9.75
N VAL A 5 16.34 -9.64 -10.15
CA VAL A 5 15.15 -10.50 -10.05
C VAL A 5 14.77 -10.72 -8.57
N ASP A 6 15.77 -10.97 -7.71
CA ASP A 6 15.54 -11.17 -6.27
C ASP A 6 14.99 -9.89 -5.60
N ILE A 7 15.49 -8.72 -5.99
CA ILE A 7 14.99 -7.42 -5.49
C ILE A 7 13.53 -7.20 -5.93
N MET A 8 13.22 -7.43 -7.22
CA MET A 8 11.86 -7.29 -7.73
C MET A 8 10.89 -8.26 -7.07
N SER A 9 11.30 -9.52 -6.90
CA SER A 9 10.48 -10.52 -6.21
C SER A 9 10.08 -10.06 -4.81
N LYS A 10 11.06 -9.60 -4.02
CA LYS A 10 10.79 -9.06 -2.67
C LYS A 10 9.95 -7.79 -2.67
N ALA A 11 10.13 -6.91 -3.67
CA ALA A 11 9.34 -5.69 -3.79
C ALA A 11 7.87 -5.99 -4.10
N LEU A 12 7.60 -6.99 -4.95
CA LEU A 12 6.24 -7.38 -5.32
C LEU A 12 5.44 -8.04 -4.19
N GLU A 13 6.10 -8.51 -3.14
CA GLU A 13 5.44 -9.04 -1.94
C GLU A 13 4.92 -7.94 -1.00
N LYS A 14 5.50 -6.75 -1.08
CA LYS A 14 5.17 -5.65 -0.16
C LYS A 14 3.70 -5.22 -0.18
N PRO A 15 3.00 -5.15 -1.31
CA PRO A 15 1.57 -4.84 -1.32
C PRO A 15 0.74 -5.85 -0.52
N ALA A 16 0.96 -7.15 -0.73
CA ALA A 16 0.25 -8.20 0.00
C ALA A 16 0.58 -8.16 1.51
N TYR A 17 1.84 -7.96 1.86
CA TYR A 17 2.28 -7.75 3.23
C TYR A 17 1.52 -6.58 3.89
N GLN A 18 1.47 -5.43 3.21
CA GLN A 18 0.84 -4.22 3.75
C GLN A 18 -0.68 -4.37 3.90
N ILE A 19 -1.34 -5.03 2.95
CA ILE A 19 -2.78 -5.30 3.03
C ILE A 19 -3.07 -6.18 4.25
N ALA A 20 -2.30 -7.24 4.48
CA ALA A 20 -2.46 -8.11 5.65
C ALA A 20 -2.21 -7.36 6.95
N ALA A 21 -1.14 -6.57 7.04
CA ALA A 21 -0.82 -5.76 8.21
C ALA A 21 -1.92 -4.73 8.51
N ASN A 22 -2.49 -4.08 7.50
CA ASN A 22 -3.60 -3.15 7.66
C ASN A 22 -4.89 -3.84 8.15
N ALA A 23 -5.04 -5.13 7.85
CA ALA A 23 -6.15 -5.95 8.36
C ALA A 23 -5.92 -6.48 9.78
N GLY A 24 -4.79 -6.16 10.41
CA GLY A 24 -4.43 -6.62 11.75
C GLY A 24 -3.76 -7.99 11.80
N GLU A 25 -3.39 -8.54 10.64
CA GLU A 25 -2.72 -9.84 10.52
C GLU A 25 -1.20 -9.69 10.41
N GLU A 26 -0.47 -10.75 10.75
CA GLU A 26 0.98 -10.78 10.58
C GLU A 26 1.34 -10.93 9.09
N GLY A 27 1.71 -9.81 8.44
CA GLY A 27 1.96 -9.75 7.01
C GLY A 27 3.03 -10.74 6.52
N ALA A 28 4.06 -11.02 7.32
CA ALA A 28 5.10 -11.98 6.97
C ALA A 28 4.55 -13.41 6.88
N VAL A 29 3.68 -13.79 7.81
CA VAL A 29 3.03 -15.11 7.84
C VAL A 29 2.09 -15.26 6.65
N VAL A 30 1.34 -14.22 6.32
CA VAL A 30 0.42 -14.24 5.18
C VAL A 30 1.19 -14.41 3.86
N VAL A 31 2.25 -13.63 3.66
CA VAL A 31 3.10 -13.73 2.46
C VAL A 31 3.74 -15.11 2.32
N GLU A 32 4.24 -15.67 3.41
CA GLU A 32 4.85 -17.01 3.38
C GLU A 32 3.83 -18.10 3.01
N LYS A 33 2.61 -18.02 3.53
CA LYS A 33 1.52 -18.92 3.11
C LYS A 33 1.17 -18.77 1.64
N LEU A 34 1.10 -17.53 1.14
CA LEU A 34 0.81 -17.25 -0.28
C LEU A 34 1.87 -17.88 -1.22
N ARG A 35 3.14 -17.84 -0.83
CA ARG A 35 4.23 -18.49 -1.58
C ARG A 35 4.07 -20.01 -1.68
N GLY A 36 3.46 -20.63 -0.68
CA GLY A 36 3.22 -22.08 -0.65
C GLY A 36 2.11 -22.55 -1.59
N PHE A 37 1.25 -21.65 -2.05
CA PHE A 37 0.13 -22.01 -2.91
C PHE A 37 0.57 -22.22 -4.37
N ARG A 38 0.15 -23.35 -4.95
CA ARG A 38 0.33 -23.63 -6.38
C ARG A 38 -0.78 -23.03 -7.26
N ASN A 39 -1.94 -22.75 -6.67
CA ASN A 39 -3.07 -22.18 -7.39
C ASN A 39 -2.94 -20.65 -7.39
N ILE A 40 -2.82 -20.06 -8.57
CA ILE A 40 -2.66 -18.62 -8.79
C ILE A 40 -3.89 -17.79 -8.40
N HIS A 41 -5.05 -18.41 -8.22
CA HIS A 41 -6.29 -17.73 -7.81
C HIS A 41 -6.46 -17.67 -6.29
N LEU A 42 -5.68 -18.45 -5.53
CA LEU A 42 -5.72 -18.40 -4.08
C LEU A 42 -4.98 -17.16 -3.58
N GLY A 43 -5.67 -16.42 -2.72
CA GLY A 43 -5.12 -15.22 -2.09
C GLY A 43 -5.70 -15.01 -0.69
N PHE A 44 -5.22 -13.99 -0.03
CA PHE A 44 -5.70 -13.58 1.29
C PHE A 44 -6.80 -12.52 1.14
N ASN A 45 -7.99 -12.82 1.65
CA ASN A 45 -9.09 -11.87 1.75
C ASN A 45 -9.02 -11.12 3.07
N ALA A 46 -8.58 -9.85 3.01
CA ALA A 46 -8.40 -8.99 4.18
C ALA A 46 -9.73 -8.62 4.89
N LEU A 47 -10.88 -8.80 4.22
CA LEU A 47 -12.19 -8.51 4.81
C LEU A 47 -12.60 -9.55 5.85
N ASN A 48 -12.32 -10.84 5.58
CA ASN A 48 -12.73 -11.95 6.44
C ASN A 48 -11.55 -12.72 7.08
N GLY A 49 -10.31 -12.32 6.77
CA GLY A 49 -9.09 -12.96 7.29
C GLY A 49 -8.81 -14.35 6.73
N GLN A 50 -9.43 -14.75 5.62
CA GLN A 50 -9.33 -16.10 5.09
C GLN A 50 -8.57 -16.18 3.77
N PHE A 51 -8.01 -17.37 3.51
CA PHE A 51 -7.39 -17.71 2.24
C PHE A 51 -8.42 -18.41 1.35
N GLU A 52 -8.78 -17.76 0.26
CA GLU A 52 -9.82 -18.24 -0.67
C GLU A 52 -9.47 -17.92 -2.12
N ASP A 53 -10.28 -18.44 -3.05
CA ASP A 53 -10.17 -18.13 -4.46
C ASP A 53 -10.69 -16.71 -4.71
N LEU A 54 -9.76 -15.74 -4.83
CA LEU A 54 -10.10 -14.32 -4.99
C LEU A 54 -10.82 -14.04 -6.30
N PHE A 55 -10.56 -14.85 -7.35
CA PHE A 55 -11.27 -14.68 -8.62
C PHE A 55 -12.75 -15.03 -8.47
N LYS A 56 -13.08 -16.11 -7.75
CA LYS A 56 -14.49 -16.49 -7.44
C LYS A 56 -15.15 -15.50 -6.49
N ALA A 57 -14.38 -14.95 -5.55
CA ALA A 57 -14.87 -13.94 -4.61
C ALA A 57 -15.06 -12.55 -5.27
N GLY A 58 -14.64 -12.37 -6.54
CA GLY A 58 -14.73 -11.09 -7.25
C GLY A 58 -13.71 -10.07 -6.79
N ILE A 59 -12.66 -10.49 -6.07
CA ILE A 59 -11.57 -9.62 -5.57
C ILE A 59 -10.44 -9.66 -6.60
N ILE A 60 -10.53 -8.78 -7.58
CA ILE A 60 -9.59 -8.73 -8.71
C ILE A 60 -9.27 -7.29 -9.07
N ASP A 61 -8.03 -7.05 -9.50
CA ASP A 61 -7.58 -5.78 -10.03
C ASP A 61 -7.40 -5.83 -11.55
N PRO A 62 -7.72 -4.74 -12.27
CA PRO A 62 -7.42 -4.65 -13.69
C PRO A 62 -5.90 -4.71 -13.94
N ALA A 63 -5.46 -5.59 -14.85
CA ALA A 63 -4.03 -5.79 -15.14
C ALA A 63 -3.31 -4.49 -15.54
N LYS A 64 -4.00 -3.56 -16.22
CA LYS A 64 -3.45 -2.25 -16.60
C LYS A 64 -3.10 -1.41 -15.37
N VAL A 65 -3.93 -1.43 -14.33
CA VAL A 65 -3.71 -0.67 -13.09
C VAL A 65 -2.47 -1.18 -12.37
N VAL A 66 -2.38 -2.50 -12.18
CA VAL A 66 -1.23 -3.15 -11.52
C VAL A 66 0.05 -2.90 -12.30
N ARG A 67 0.03 -3.05 -13.63
CA ARG A 67 1.18 -2.76 -14.49
C ARG A 67 1.63 -1.31 -14.37
N SER A 68 0.70 -0.35 -14.43
CA SER A 68 1.03 1.07 -14.33
C SER A 68 1.60 1.41 -12.95
N ALA A 69 1.08 0.82 -11.88
CA ALA A 69 1.60 1.00 -10.53
C ALA A 69 3.07 0.56 -10.41
N VAL A 70 3.40 -0.64 -10.91
CA VAL A 70 4.78 -1.15 -10.90
C VAL A 70 5.71 -0.28 -11.76
N GLN A 71 5.26 0.13 -12.94
CA GLN A 71 6.05 0.97 -13.86
C GLN A 71 6.35 2.35 -13.24
N ASN A 72 5.35 3.00 -12.66
CA ASN A 72 5.51 4.30 -12.02
C ASN A 72 6.38 4.21 -10.77
N ALA A 73 6.16 3.21 -9.91
CA ALA A 73 6.97 2.98 -8.73
C ALA A 73 8.46 2.74 -9.08
N SER A 74 8.72 1.94 -10.12
CA SER A 74 10.08 1.68 -10.59
C SER A 74 10.75 2.97 -11.11
N SER A 75 10.03 3.81 -11.83
CA SER A 75 10.56 5.09 -12.34
C SER A 75 10.96 6.03 -11.20
N ILE A 76 10.12 6.15 -10.16
CA ILE A 76 10.42 6.97 -8.99
C ILE A 76 11.58 6.38 -8.18
N ALA A 77 11.62 5.05 -8.01
CA ALA A 77 12.73 4.39 -7.31
C ALA A 77 14.07 4.65 -7.99
N VAL A 78 14.14 4.61 -9.32
CA VAL A 78 15.35 4.92 -10.08
C VAL A 78 15.78 6.38 -9.84
N LEU A 79 14.86 7.33 -9.88
CA LEU A 79 15.15 8.74 -9.59
C LEU A 79 15.70 8.90 -8.17
N MET A 80 15.09 8.28 -7.17
CA MET A 80 15.56 8.34 -5.77
C MET A 80 16.96 7.75 -5.61
N LEU A 81 17.25 6.63 -6.28
CA LEU A 81 18.57 5.97 -6.21
C LEU A 81 19.69 6.78 -6.88
N THR A 82 19.34 7.61 -7.84
CA THR A 82 20.31 8.46 -8.57
C THR A 82 20.43 9.89 -8.01
N THR A 83 19.60 10.24 -7.01
CA THR A 83 19.55 11.58 -6.42
C THR A 83 20.41 11.62 -5.16
N GLU A 84 21.29 12.60 -5.05
CA GLU A 84 22.14 12.80 -3.87
C GLU A 84 21.47 13.68 -2.80
N CYS A 85 20.56 14.56 -3.21
CA CYS A 85 19.91 15.51 -2.32
C CYS A 85 18.46 15.78 -2.79
N ILE A 86 17.56 15.97 -1.82
CA ILE A 86 16.17 16.40 -2.06
C ILE A 86 15.94 17.69 -1.29
N ILE A 87 15.47 18.73 -2.00
CA ILE A 87 15.10 20.00 -1.40
C ILE A 87 13.58 20.10 -1.45
N THR A 88 12.95 20.32 -0.31
CA THR A 88 11.49 20.45 -0.19
C THR A 88 11.15 21.57 0.79
N ASP A 89 9.96 22.13 0.65
CA ASP A 89 9.44 23.11 1.62
C ASP A 89 9.14 22.42 2.96
N ILE A 90 9.41 23.15 4.04
CA ILE A 90 9.00 22.72 5.39
C ILE A 90 7.48 22.96 5.49
N LYS A 91 6.73 21.91 5.77
CA LYS A 91 5.29 22.03 5.97
C LYS A 91 5.02 22.88 7.22
N GLU A 92 4.51 24.10 7.01
CA GLU A 92 4.07 24.95 8.12
C GLU A 92 2.85 24.29 8.80
N PRO A 93 2.75 24.38 10.16
CA PRO A 93 1.57 23.93 10.85
C PRO A 93 0.37 24.78 10.38
N GLU A 94 -0.71 24.12 9.96
CA GLU A 94 -1.96 24.80 9.60
C GLU A 94 -2.38 25.69 10.78
N PRO A 95 -2.70 26.99 10.54
CA PRO A 95 -3.22 27.85 11.58
C PRO A 95 -4.48 27.21 12.17
N ALA A 96 -4.52 27.07 13.50
CA ALA A 96 -5.67 26.51 14.19
C ALA A 96 -6.94 27.24 13.72
N ALA A 97 -7.95 26.48 13.31
CA ALA A 97 -9.24 27.06 12.94
C ALA A 97 -9.72 27.97 14.06
N PRO A 98 -10.22 29.18 13.76
CA PRO A 98 -10.70 30.09 14.78
C PRO A 98 -11.77 29.39 15.60
N MET A 99 -11.53 29.31 16.92
CA MET A 99 -12.54 28.74 17.83
C MET A 99 -13.83 29.61 17.72
N PRO A 100 -15.00 28.98 17.61
CA PRO A 100 -16.26 29.73 17.64
C PRO A 100 -16.32 30.51 18.95
N ASN A 101 -16.48 31.81 18.81
CA ASN A 101 -16.54 32.74 19.93
C ASN A 101 -17.80 32.41 20.77
N PRO A 102 -17.68 32.00 22.06
CA PRO A 102 -18.83 31.59 22.86
C PRO A 102 -19.77 32.75 23.26
N ASN A 103 -19.50 33.98 22.81
CA ASN A 103 -20.22 35.15 23.21
C ASN A 103 -21.24 35.72 22.20
N MET A 104 -21.70 34.89 21.22
CA MET A 104 -22.73 35.30 20.25
C MET A 104 -24.06 34.54 20.43
N GLY A 105 -24.43 34.24 21.66
CA GLY A 105 -25.65 33.50 21.98
C GLY A 105 -26.48 34.12 23.12
N ASP A 106 -26.62 35.44 23.16
CA ASP A 106 -27.68 36.06 23.99
C ASP A 106 -28.01 37.49 23.48
N MET A 107 -28.74 37.52 22.39
CA MET A 107 -29.60 38.68 22.05
C MET A 107 -30.65 38.27 21.02
N TYR A 108 -31.69 37.59 21.50
CA TYR A 108 -33.08 37.76 21.07
C TYR A 108 -33.98 36.97 22.02
#